data_6999cbd34809727de6e4a87a0424b8cb
#
_entry.id   6999cbd34809727de6e4a87a0424b8cb
#
_cell.length_a   1.000
_cell.length_b   1.000
_cell.length_c   1.000
_cell.angle_alpha   90.00
_cell.angle_beta   90.00
_cell.angle_gamma   90.00
#
_symmetry.space_group_name_H-M   'P 1'
#
loop_
_entity.id
_entity.type
_entity.pdbx_description
1 polymer ?
#
loop_
_entity_poly.entity_id
_entity_poly.type
_entity_poly.pdbx_seq_one_letter_code
_entity_poly.pdbx_strand_id
1 'polypeptide(L)'
;MPKIKKVSYILAIVLSVIYLLWRVFFAIPWHAHIFTLIFALLLVGSEIFSSFTAYVLIIFRLIRADKTQKLEIPEFDLQQPIPKIDVIIVTHNEEVSLLRKTVNAATFMDYPDKSKVNIVISDDGNRPEVRELAKEYQVNYVTMEKNKHAKAGNINNALEQLDAPLFAILDADMMPFSNFLTSSVPFFTENFAELEENPDHTKPIGFVQTPQSFYNADIFQFNLFLQDAVVNEQDFFSRDVNVLNGSNGHALFTGSNAVFLREIVDKVGGFPTDTITEDFELGTKINSEGYISIATREPVSSGITPVDIKSVIKQRTRWARGVIQSCRNMHIFTNPKITLLNRIILINTWLYWWSFSRRLIYIAAPLLYALFKVQVVNANFWILMIVWAPGYFLLHFVLGDTSSNIRNERWGESRKLSLLHICLFQLFWNQSGSKLRNLR
;
A
#
# COMPACT_ATOMS: atom_id res chain seq x y z
N MET A 1 15.69 -4.18 18.96
CA MET A 1 15.38 -2.76 19.34
C MET A 1 15.88 -2.47 20.75
N PRO A 2 16.56 -1.33 21.04
CA PRO A 2 17.05 -0.96 22.38
C PRO A 2 15.95 -0.95 23.43
N LYS A 3 16.26 -1.32 24.67
CA LYS A 3 15.28 -1.40 25.78
C LYS A 3 14.54 -0.07 26.03
N ILE A 4 15.27 1.05 26.02
CA ILE A 4 14.72 2.40 26.22
C ILE A 4 13.66 2.71 25.14
N LYS A 5 13.95 2.36 23.89
CA LYS A 5 13.03 2.55 22.76
C LYS A 5 11.76 1.72 22.92
N LYS A 6 11.88 0.44 23.35
CA LYS A 6 10.71 -0.41 23.66
C LYS A 6 9.83 0.22 24.76
N VAL A 7 10.45 0.74 25.81
CA VAL A 7 9.72 1.40 26.91
C VAL A 7 8.98 2.64 26.41
N SER A 8 9.62 3.48 25.59
CA SER A 8 8.97 4.69 25.02
C SER A 8 7.74 4.34 24.18
N TYR A 9 7.80 3.26 23.38
CA TYR A 9 6.69 2.79 22.56
C TYR A 9 5.51 2.30 23.40
N ILE A 10 5.80 1.51 24.43
CA ILE A 10 4.78 1.02 25.38
C ILE A 10 4.15 2.18 26.14
N LEU A 11 4.99 3.11 26.66
CA LEU A 11 4.52 4.27 27.40
C LEU A 11 3.64 5.20 26.55
N ALA A 12 3.96 5.38 25.26
CA ALA A 12 3.14 6.14 24.33
C ALA A 12 1.72 5.55 24.20
N ILE A 13 1.61 4.22 24.05
CA ILE A 13 0.32 3.52 24.03
C ILE A 13 -0.41 3.71 25.35
N VAL A 14 0.25 3.45 26.49
CA VAL A 14 -0.38 3.53 27.82
C VAL A 14 -0.94 4.92 28.08
N LEU A 15 -0.13 5.98 27.88
CA LEU A 15 -0.57 7.35 28.12
C LEU A 15 -1.71 7.76 27.19
N SER A 16 -1.67 7.37 25.93
CA SER A 16 -2.77 7.68 25.00
C SER A 16 -4.04 6.88 25.30
N VAL A 17 -3.94 5.65 25.80
CA VAL A 17 -5.11 4.88 26.28
C VAL A 17 -5.71 5.53 27.52
N ILE A 18 -4.89 5.98 28.49
CA ILE A 18 -5.36 6.74 29.66
C ILE A 18 -6.14 8.00 29.21
N TYR A 19 -5.58 8.74 28.23
CA TYR A 19 -6.27 9.88 27.65
C TYR A 19 -7.62 9.49 27.06
N LEU A 20 -7.69 8.43 26.23
CA LEU A 20 -8.92 8.01 25.59
C LEU A 20 -9.99 7.54 26.61
N LEU A 21 -9.58 6.82 27.66
CA LEU A 21 -10.47 6.42 28.73
C LEU A 21 -11.03 7.66 29.44
N TRP A 22 -10.15 8.59 29.84
CA TRP A 22 -10.60 9.85 30.44
C TRP A 22 -11.52 10.63 29.51
N ARG A 23 -11.23 10.66 28.20
CA ARG A 23 -12.00 11.36 27.19
C ARG A 23 -13.42 10.81 27.06
N VAL A 24 -13.57 9.48 27.05
CA VAL A 24 -14.86 8.79 26.94
C VAL A 24 -15.70 8.92 28.22
N PHE A 25 -15.08 8.74 29.39
CA PHE A 25 -15.85 8.64 30.63
C PHE A 25 -16.10 10.00 31.30
N PHE A 26 -15.21 10.98 31.12
CA PHE A 26 -15.28 12.23 31.88
C PHE A 26 -15.43 13.50 31.04
N ALA A 27 -15.04 13.48 29.76
CA ALA A 27 -14.93 14.69 28.95
C ALA A 27 -16.02 14.85 27.88
N ILE A 28 -17.00 13.94 27.81
CA ILE A 28 -18.16 14.09 26.92
C ILE A 28 -19.20 14.97 27.59
N PRO A 29 -19.70 16.04 26.91
CA PRO A 29 -20.73 16.94 27.48
C PRO A 29 -22.14 16.34 27.33
N TRP A 30 -22.47 15.32 28.12
CA TRP A 30 -23.72 14.55 28.01
C TRP A 30 -25.00 15.40 28.16
N HIS A 31 -24.94 16.51 28.90
CA HIS A 31 -26.08 17.40 29.13
C HIS A 31 -26.12 18.63 28.23
N ALA A 32 -25.21 18.71 27.23
CA ALA A 32 -25.17 19.82 26.31
C ALA A 32 -26.23 19.68 25.20
N HIS A 33 -26.42 20.77 24.43
CA HIS A 33 -27.29 20.75 23.26
C HIS A 33 -26.94 19.60 22.32
N ILE A 34 -27.94 18.99 21.68
CA ILE A 34 -27.77 17.81 20.80
C ILE A 34 -26.67 17.97 19.73
N PHE A 35 -26.56 19.15 19.13
CA PHE A 35 -25.50 19.44 18.17
C PHE A 35 -24.09 19.28 18.79
N THR A 36 -23.91 19.85 20.00
CA THR A 36 -22.64 19.76 20.74
C THR A 36 -22.33 18.31 21.09
N LEU A 37 -23.32 17.56 21.53
CA LEU A 37 -23.14 16.13 21.87
C LEU A 37 -22.76 15.30 20.65
N ILE A 38 -23.47 15.45 19.53
CA ILE A 38 -23.15 14.74 18.28
C ILE A 38 -21.70 15.06 17.83
N PHE A 39 -21.32 16.34 17.84
CA PHE A 39 -19.98 16.74 17.44
C PHE A 39 -18.90 16.21 18.40
N ALA A 40 -19.17 16.21 19.71
CA ALA A 40 -18.29 15.63 20.71
C ALA A 40 -18.09 14.11 20.50
N LEU A 41 -19.14 13.36 20.18
CA LEU A 41 -19.06 11.93 19.85
C LEU A 41 -18.29 11.68 18.56
N LEU A 42 -18.48 12.50 17.52
CA LEU A 42 -17.70 12.44 16.29
C LEU A 42 -16.20 12.72 16.55
N LEU A 43 -15.90 13.68 17.43
CA LEU A 43 -14.52 13.98 17.80
C LEU A 43 -13.87 12.81 18.54
N VAL A 44 -14.54 12.25 19.56
CA VAL A 44 -14.07 11.07 20.30
C VAL A 44 -13.87 9.87 19.37
N GLY A 45 -14.83 9.59 18.49
CA GLY A 45 -14.71 8.54 17.49
C GLY A 45 -13.50 8.73 16.59
N SER A 46 -13.25 9.98 16.15
CA SER A 46 -12.06 10.33 15.34
C SER A 46 -10.75 10.11 16.10
N GLU A 47 -10.71 10.44 17.40
CA GLU A 47 -9.55 10.21 18.28
C GLU A 47 -9.28 8.70 18.46
N ILE A 48 -10.31 7.89 18.69
CA ILE A 48 -10.21 6.43 18.82
C ILE A 48 -9.67 5.82 17.52
N PHE A 49 -10.22 6.18 16.35
CA PHE A 49 -9.75 5.66 15.08
C PHE A 49 -8.32 6.08 14.74
N SER A 50 -7.94 7.32 15.05
CA SER A 50 -6.56 7.79 14.87
C SER A 50 -5.58 7.03 15.76
N SER A 51 -5.95 6.79 17.01
CA SER A 51 -5.15 6.01 17.95
C SER A 51 -5.03 4.56 17.52
N PHE A 52 -6.10 3.93 17.05
CA PHE A 52 -6.07 2.57 16.53
C PHE A 52 -5.05 2.43 15.39
N THR A 53 -5.06 3.34 14.39
CA THR A 53 -4.12 3.28 13.27
C THR A 53 -2.67 3.46 13.73
N ALA A 54 -2.41 4.29 14.73
CA ALA A 54 -1.09 4.46 15.31
C ALA A 54 -0.65 3.22 16.12
N TYR A 55 -1.57 2.64 16.90
CA TYR A 55 -1.26 1.45 17.71
C TYR A 55 -0.92 0.23 16.84
N VAL A 56 -1.64 0.00 15.75
CA VAL A 56 -1.32 -1.09 14.80
C VAL A 56 0.13 -0.97 14.35
N LEU A 57 0.56 0.22 13.91
CA LEU A 57 1.93 0.45 13.46
C LEU A 57 2.96 0.24 14.60
N ILE A 58 2.69 0.80 15.79
CA ILE A 58 3.59 0.69 16.94
C ILE A 58 3.70 -0.75 17.42
N ILE A 59 2.59 -1.49 17.54
CA ILE A 59 2.57 -2.88 17.99
C ILE A 59 3.30 -3.78 17.00
N PHE A 60 3.05 -3.62 15.70
CA PHE A 60 3.77 -4.39 14.68
C PHE A 60 5.28 -4.14 14.76
N ARG A 61 5.71 -2.90 14.99
CA ARG A 61 7.12 -2.60 15.20
C ARG A 61 7.69 -3.22 16.46
N LEU A 62 6.93 -3.20 17.59
CA LEU A 62 7.38 -3.82 18.84
C LEU A 62 7.59 -5.32 18.68
N ILE A 63 6.70 -6.00 17.93
CA ILE A 63 6.73 -7.46 17.77
C ILE A 63 7.73 -7.87 16.68
N ARG A 64 7.87 -7.09 15.61
CA ARG A 64 8.57 -7.49 14.38
C ARG A 64 9.85 -6.68 14.08
N ALA A 65 10.26 -5.76 14.98
CA ALA A 65 11.42 -4.90 14.75
C ALA A 65 12.68 -5.66 14.29
N ASP A 66 12.93 -6.81 14.89
CA ASP A 66 14.13 -7.59 14.58
C ASP A 66 14.01 -8.30 13.20
N LYS A 67 12.80 -8.71 12.79
CA LYS A 67 12.55 -9.32 11.48
C LYS A 67 12.54 -8.30 10.34
N THR A 68 12.00 -7.10 10.57
CA THR A 68 11.91 -6.04 9.54
C THR A 68 13.24 -5.34 9.28
N GLN A 69 14.11 -5.24 10.28
CA GLN A 69 15.45 -4.66 10.12
C GLN A 69 16.46 -5.64 9.51
N LYS A 70 16.17 -6.93 9.59
CA LYS A 70 17.01 -8.04 9.13
C LYS A 70 16.30 -8.90 8.07
N LEU A 71 15.44 -8.30 7.24
CA LEU A 71 14.94 -9.03 6.09
C LEU A 71 16.11 -9.18 5.12
N GLU A 72 16.88 -10.23 5.33
CA GLU A 72 17.92 -10.65 4.39
C GLU A 72 17.22 -11.21 3.16
N ILE A 73 17.65 -10.77 1.99
CA ILE A 73 17.18 -11.32 0.72
C ILE A 73 17.94 -12.65 0.55
N PRO A 74 17.25 -13.79 0.41
CA PRO A 74 17.90 -15.06 0.17
C PRO A 74 18.74 -15.01 -1.11
N GLU A 75 19.79 -15.80 -1.17
CA GLU A 75 20.54 -16.02 -2.40
C GLU A 75 20.00 -17.25 -3.14
N PHE A 76 20.21 -17.32 -4.45
CA PHE A 76 19.88 -18.52 -5.21
C PHE A 76 20.76 -19.68 -4.78
N ASP A 77 20.14 -20.78 -4.36
CA ASP A 77 20.84 -22.07 -4.27
C ASP A 77 20.98 -22.67 -5.68
N LEU A 78 22.19 -22.60 -6.23
CA LEU A 78 22.47 -23.13 -7.57
C LEU A 78 22.45 -24.65 -7.65
N GLN A 79 22.32 -25.37 -6.52
CA GLN A 79 22.13 -26.82 -6.49
C GLN A 79 20.67 -27.20 -6.73
N GLN A 80 19.74 -26.24 -6.54
CA GLN A 80 18.30 -26.44 -6.79
C GLN A 80 17.90 -26.00 -8.19
N PRO A 81 16.80 -26.54 -8.73
CA PRO A 81 16.28 -26.13 -10.02
C PRO A 81 15.84 -24.65 -10.01
N ILE A 82 16.49 -23.82 -10.80
CA ILE A 82 16.09 -22.42 -10.98
C ILE A 82 14.73 -22.39 -11.72
N PRO A 83 13.68 -21.73 -11.21
CA PRO A 83 12.37 -21.70 -11.85
C PRO A 83 12.37 -20.86 -13.14
N LYS A 84 11.45 -21.15 -14.07
CA LYS A 84 11.11 -20.26 -15.16
C LYS A 84 10.28 -19.09 -14.65
N ILE A 85 10.43 -17.91 -15.27
CA ILE A 85 9.67 -16.71 -14.93
C ILE A 85 9.25 -15.92 -16.16
N ASP A 86 7.98 -15.54 -16.22
CA ASP A 86 7.44 -14.60 -17.18
C ASP A 86 7.49 -13.18 -16.60
N VAL A 87 8.13 -12.23 -17.26
CA VAL A 87 8.16 -10.82 -16.86
C VAL A 87 7.21 -10.06 -17.77
N ILE A 88 6.02 -9.74 -17.26
CA ILE A 88 4.94 -9.13 -18.01
C ILE A 88 4.98 -7.61 -17.82
N ILE A 89 5.30 -6.89 -18.90
CA ILE A 89 5.27 -5.42 -18.95
C ILE A 89 3.91 -5.03 -19.53
N VAL A 90 3.07 -4.44 -18.70
CA VAL A 90 1.67 -4.11 -19.05
C VAL A 90 1.61 -2.70 -19.61
N THR A 91 1.03 -2.55 -20.79
CA THR A 91 0.86 -1.25 -21.45
C THR A 91 -0.51 -1.11 -22.10
N HIS A 92 -1.02 0.12 -22.17
CA HIS A 92 -2.30 0.50 -22.76
C HIS A 92 -2.11 1.56 -23.87
N ASN A 93 -1.82 2.78 -23.48
CA ASN A 93 -1.65 3.93 -24.40
C ASN A 93 -0.41 4.77 -24.07
N GLU A 94 0.48 4.22 -23.27
CA GLU A 94 1.73 4.88 -22.94
C GLU A 94 2.58 5.06 -24.20
N GLU A 95 3.36 6.15 -24.23
CA GLU A 95 4.25 6.44 -25.34
C GLU A 95 5.32 5.34 -25.49
N VAL A 96 5.61 4.96 -26.73
CA VAL A 96 6.62 3.94 -27.05
C VAL A 96 8.00 4.32 -26.50
N SER A 97 8.31 5.61 -26.47
CA SER A 97 9.57 6.14 -25.90
C SER A 97 9.72 5.84 -24.41
N LEU A 98 8.62 5.84 -23.66
CA LEU A 98 8.56 5.47 -22.25
C LEU A 98 8.69 3.95 -22.08
N LEU A 99 7.86 3.20 -22.79
CA LEU A 99 7.85 1.74 -22.77
C LEU A 99 9.21 1.15 -23.14
N ARG A 100 9.90 1.75 -24.13
CA ARG A 100 11.24 1.38 -24.56
C ARG A 100 12.25 1.34 -23.40
N LYS A 101 12.18 2.30 -22.48
CA LYS A 101 13.09 2.36 -21.33
C LYS A 101 12.87 1.16 -20.40
N THR A 102 11.62 0.82 -20.15
CA THR A 102 11.23 -0.31 -19.29
C THR A 102 11.59 -1.64 -19.93
N VAL A 103 11.31 -1.82 -21.24
CA VAL A 103 11.69 -3.03 -21.98
C VAL A 103 13.20 -3.20 -22.00
N ASN A 104 13.94 -2.12 -22.34
CA ASN A 104 15.40 -2.16 -22.32
C ASN A 104 15.93 -2.54 -20.94
N ALA A 105 15.46 -1.91 -19.87
CA ALA A 105 15.88 -2.24 -18.51
C ALA A 105 15.58 -3.71 -18.15
N ALA A 106 14.44 -4.24 -18.57
CA ALA A 106 14.06 -5.63 -18.31
C ALA A 106 15.01 -6.64 -18.97
N THR A 107 15.58 -6.34 -20.14
CA THR A 107 16.55 -7.23 -20.81
C THR A 107 17.88 -7.34 -20.06
N PHE A 108 18.19 -6.39 -19.15
CA PHE A 108 19.40 -6.37 -18.35
C PHE A 108 19.24 -6.96 -16.94
N MET A 109 18.06 -7.48 -16.59
CA MET A 109 17.88 -8.12 -15.28
C MET A 109 18.80 -9.34 -15.13
N ASP A 110 19.40 -9.44 -13.94
CA ASP A 110 20.28 -10.56 -13.59
C ASP A 110 19.43 -11.77 -13.17
N TYR A 111 19.79 -12.93 -13.73
CA TYR A 111 19.19 -14.21 -13.38
C TYR A 111 20.22 -15.33 -13.61
N PRO A 112 20.28 -16.38 -12.77
CA PRO A 112 21.31 -17.42 -12.91
C PRO A 112 21.30 -18.13 -14.26
N ASP A 113 20.13 -18.32 -14.83
CA ASP A 113 19.93 -18.88 -16.17
C ASP A 113 18.97 -17.97 -16.96
N LYS A 114 19.52 -17.07 -17.76
CA LYS A 114 18.73 -16.11 -18.54
C LYS A 114 17.79 -16.76 -19.57
N SER A 115 18.03 -18.00 -19.97
CA SER A 115 17.12 -18.73 -20.88
C SER A 115 15.78 -19.06 -20.22
N LYS A 116 15.68 -18.96 -18.90
CA LYS A 116 14.47 -19.18 -18.11
C LYS A 116 13.66 -17.89 -17.85
N VAL A 117 14.17 -16.73 -18.29
CA VAL A 117 13.46 -15.44 -18.20
C VAL A 117 12.79 -15.15 -19.51
N ASN A 118 11.47 -15.10 -19.50
CA ASN A 118 10.68 -14.74 -20.66
C ASN A 118 10.10 -13.33 -20.47
N ILE A 119 10.57 -12.34 -21.23
CA ILE A 119 10.06 -10.98 -21.18
C ILE A 119 8.92 -10.83 -22.17
N VAL A 120 7.79 -10.31 -21.72
CA VAL A 120 6.55 -10.22 -22.49
C VAL A 120 5.98 -8.81 -22.40
N ILE A 121 5.75 -8.17 -23.54
CA ILE A 121 4.96 -6.93 -23.60
C ILE A 121 3.50 -7.33 -23.79
N SER A 122 2.65 -6.97 -22.83
CA SER A 122 1.19 -7.17 -22.91
C SER A 122 0.51 -5.85 -23.24
N ASP A 123 0.12 -5.70 -24.51
CA ASP A 123 -0.45 -4.47 -25.07
C ASP A 123 -1.93 -4.67 -25.42
N ASP A 124 -2.82 -4.07 -24.64
CA ASP A 124 -4.26 -4.15 -24.87
C ASP A 124 -4.76 -3.18 -25.96
N GLY A 125 -3.87 -2.34 -26.49
CA GLY A 125 -4.13 -1.44 -27.61
C GLY A 125 -3.87 -2.03 -28.98
N ASN A 126 -3.24 -3.22 -29.07
CA ASN A 126 -2.82 -3.88 -30.32
C ASN A 126 -2.05 -2.94 -31.27
N ARG A 127 -1.07 -2.21 -30.74
CA ARG A 127 -0.36 -1.14 -31.44
C ARG A 127 0.79 -1.69 -32.28
N PRO A 128 0.84 -1.39 -33.61
CA PRO A 128 1.92 -1.83 -34.49
C PRO A 128 3.32 -1.39 -34.02
N GLU A 129 3.44 -0.15 -33.52
CA GLU A 129 4.69 0.41 -33.02
C GLU A 129 5.22 -0.30 -31.78
N VAL A 130 4.32 -0.83 -30.92
CA VAL A 130 4.71 -1.65 -29.75
C VAL A 130 5.15 -3.05 -30.19
N ARG A 131 4.50 -3.59 -31.22
CA ARG A 131 4.92 -4.87 -31.81
C ARG A 131 6.31 -4.78 -32.46
N GLU A 132 6.63 -3.67 -33.14
CA GLU A 132 7.97 -3.43 -33.68
C GLU A 132 9.00 -3.28 -32.56
N LEU A 133 8.65 -2.59 -31.46
CA LEU A 133 9.50 -2.50 -30.28
C LEU A 133 9.82 -3.90 -29.70
N ALA A 134 8.82 -4.79 -29.61
CA ALA A 134 9.04 -6.16 -29.14
C ALA A 134 10.02 -6.93 -30.03
N LYS A 135 9.92 -6.79 -31.34
CA LYS A 135 10.85 -7.40 -32.29
C LYS A 135 12.26 -6.84 -32.16
N GLU A 136 12.41 -5.52 -31.99
CA GLU A 136 13.69 -4.85 -31.82
C GLU A 136 14.46 -5.39 -30.61
N TYR A 137 13.76 -5.61 -29.48
CA TYR A 137 14.37 -6.16 -28.25
C TYR A 137 14.32 -7.68 -28.15
N GLN A 138 13.75 -8.37 -29.18
CA GLN A 138 13.60 -9.83 -29.20
C GLN A 138 12.83 -10.37 -27.98
N VAL A 139 11.80 -9.63 -27.55
CA VAL A 139 10.89 -10.01 -26.47
C VAL A 139 9.53 -10.43 -27.03
N ASN A 140 8.78 -11.20 -26.24
CA ASN A 140 7.48 -11.67 -26.64
C ASN A 140 6.42 -10.53 -26.62
N TYR A 141 5.43 -10.64 -27.49
CA TYR A 141 4.34 -9.68 -27.61
C TYR A 141 3.01 -10.39 -27.52
N VAL A 142 2.22 -10.00 -26.56
CA VAL A 142 0.85 -10.48 -26.36
C VAL A 142 -0.11 -9.31 -26.50
N THR A 143 -1.22 -9.52 -27.17
CA THR A 143 -2.25 -8.51 -27.36
C THR A 143 -3.64 -9.13 -27.30
N MET A 144 -4.67 -8.28 -27.21
CA MET A 144 -6.07 -8.69 -27.25
C MET A 144 -6.81 -7.89 -28.35
N GLU A 145 -7.80 -8.51 -28.99
CA GLU A 145 -8.55 -7.88 -30.06
C GLU A 145 -9.34 -6.65 -29.60
N LYS A 146 -9.88 -6.71 -28.38
CA LYS A 146 -10.63 -5.62 -27.74
C LYS A 146 -10.26 -5.55 -26.27
N ASN A 147 -9.86 -4.36 -25.84
CA ASN A 147 -9.64 -4.12 -24.41
C ASN A 147 -10.94 -4.39 -23.62
N LYS A 148 -10.87 -5.38 -22.73
CA LYS A 148 -11.92 -5.69 -21.76
C LYS A 148 -11.31 -5.69 -20.37
N HIS A 149 -11.97 -5.02 -19.44
CA HIS A 149 -11.57 -5.01 -18.03
C HIS A 149 -10.22 -4.32 -17.73
N ALA A 150 -9.81 -3.36 -18.59
CA ALA A 150 -8.62 -2.55 -18.40
C ALA A 150 -7.36 -3.38 -18.06
N LYS A 151 -6.52 -2.94 -17.10
CA LYS A 151 -5.27 -3.60 -16.73
C LYS A 151 -5.46 -5.06 -16.29
N ALA A 152 -6.48 -5.35 -15.47
CA ALA A 152 -6.77 -6.72 -15.02
C ALA A 152 -7.04 -7.67 -16.19
N GLY A 153 -7.86 -7.23 -17.15
CA GLY A 153 -8.13 -8.01 -18.34
C GLY A 153 -6.90 -8.24 -19.21
N ASN A 154 -6.06 -7.22 -19.35
CA ASN A 154 -4.80 -7.32 -20.10
C ASN A 154 -3.85 -8.35 -19.45
N ILE A 155 -3.68 -8.31 -18.13
CA ILE A 155 -2.85 -9.29 -17.41
C ILE A 155 -3.42 -10.69 -17.52
N ASN A 156 -4.73 -10.88 -17.30
CA ASN A 156 -5.37 -12.20 -17.42
C ASN A 156 -5.20 -12.80 -18.83
N ASN A 157 -5.38 -11.99 -19.88
CA ASN A 157 -5.15 -12.42 -21.27
C ASN A 157 -3.68 -12.84 -21.51
N ALA A 158 -2.71 -12.16 -20.91
CA ALA A 158 -1.32 -12.57 -21.00
C ALA A 158 -1.09 -13.91 -20.26
N LEU A 159 -1.65 -14.04 -19.05
CA LEU A 159 -1.51 -15.26 -18.26
C LEU A 159 -2.11 -16.49 -18.93
N GLU A 160 -3.19 -16.36 -19.73
CA GLU A 160 -3.76 -17.46 -20.52
C GLU A 160 -2.81 -17.98 -21.61
N GLN A 161 -1.84 -17.19 -22.04
CA GLN A 161 -0.90 -17.51 -23.14
C GLN A 161 0.51 -17.87 -22.62
N LEU A 162 0.73 -17.83 -21.32
CA LEU A 162 2.01 -18.04 -20.67
C LEU A 162 1.91 -19.23 -19.70
N ASP A 163 3.04 -19.88 -19.37
CA ASP A 163 3.03 -21.12 -18.60
C ASP A 163 4.10 -21.20 -17.49
N ALA A 164 4.96 -20.17 -17.32
CA ALA A 164 5.98 -20.20 -16.28
C ALA A 164 5.37 -20.28 -14.87
N PRO A 165 5.97 -21.05 -13.94
CA PRO A 165 5.45 -21.22 -12.58
C PRO A 165 5.48 -19.93 -11.76
N LEU A 166 6.36 -18.99 -12.12
CA LEU A 166 6.43 -17.65 -11.56
C LEU A 166 6.17 -16.60 -12.64
N PHE A 167 5.58 -15.48 -12.25
CA PHE A 167 5.52 -14.33 -13.14
C PHE A 167 5.70 -13.02 -12.37
N ALA A 168 6.26 -12.02 -13.03
CA ALA A 168 6.42 -10.66 -12.53
C ALA A 168 5.51 -9.70 -13.29
N ILE A 169 4.97 -8.69 -12.60
CA ILE A 169 4.20 -7.59 -13.21
C ILE A 169 4.97 -6.28 -13.09
N LEU A 170 5.16 -5.62 -14.22
CA LEU A 170 5.75 -4.28 -14.32
C LEU A 170 4.80 -3.37 -15.10
N ASP A 171 4.59 -2.15 -14.62
CA ASP A 171 3.93 -1.11 -15.41
C ASP A 171 4.87 -0.57 -16.50
N ALA A 172 4.31 -0.02 -17.56
CA ALA A 172 5.06 0.50 -18.71
C ALA A 172 6.10 1.59 -18.34
N ASP A 173 5.88 2.27 -17.21
CA ASP A 173 6.72 3.34 -16.68
C ASP A 173 7.63 2.92 -15.50
N MET A 174 7.63 1.63 -15.15
CA MET A 174 8.41 1.07 -14.04
C MET A 174 9.61 0.28 -14.54
N MET A 175 10.75 0.93 -14.64
CA MET A 175 12.02 0.32 -15.08
C MET A 175 12.60 -0.56 -13.96
N PRO A 176 12.73 -1.87 -14.14
CA PRO A 176 13.42 -2.74 -13.19
C PRO A 176 14.92 -2.44 -13.17
N PHE A 177 15.55 -2.58 -12.00
CA PHE A 177 17.00 -2.63 -11.91
C PHE A 177 17.50 -4.05 -12.22
N SER A 178 18.79 -4.19 -12.44
CA SER A 178 19.36 -5.50 -12.79
C SER A 178 19.09 -6.56 -11.72
N ASN A 179 19.06 -6.17 -10.46
CA ASN A 179 18.81 -7.05 -9.31
C ASN A 179 17.33 -7.30 -8.99
N PHE A 180 16.38 -6.91 -9.84
CA PHE A 180 14.94 -7.07 -9.54
C PHE A 180 14.55 -8.54 -9.31
N LEU A 181 14.98 -9.45 -10.20
CA LEU A 181 14.66 -10.88 -10.07
C LEU A 181 15.49 -11.54 -8.94
N THR A 182 16.75 -11.17 -8.78
CA THR A 182 17.61 -11.69 -7.71
C THR A 182 17.20 -11.21 -6.31
N SER A 183 16.42 -10.14 -6.23
CA SER A 183 15.88 -9.62 -4.97
C SER A 183 14.47 -10.15 -4.65
N SER A 184 13.85 -10.94 -5.52
CA SER A 184 12.47 -11.39 -5.34
C SER A 184 12.26 -12.88 -5.51
N VAL A 185 12.87 -13.50 -6.54
CA VAL A 185 12.68 -14.93 -6.84
C VAL A 185 13.27 -15.86 -5.77
N PRO A 186 14.43 -15.57 -5.15
CA PRO A 186 15.03 -16.46 -4.14
C PRO A 186 14.12 -16.77 -2.95
N PHE A 187 13.21 -15.87 -2.59
CA PHE A 187 12.19 -16.15 -1.56
C PHE A 187 11.31 -17.35 -1.91
N PHE A 188 10.99 -17.54 -3.19
CA PHE A 188 10.19 -18.69 -3.63
C PHE A 188 11.02 -19.98 -3.62
N THR A 189 12.27 -19.93 -4.09
CA THR A 189 13.12 -21.13 -4.11
C THR A 189 13.43 -21.63 -2.71
N GLU A 190 13.74 -20.72 -1.77
CA GLU A 190 13.89 -21.07 -0.36
C GLU A 190 12.58 -21.65 0.23
N ASN A 191 11.44 -21.01 -0.04
CA ASN A 191 10.14 -21.45 0.46
C ASN A 191 9.74 -22.82 -0.13
N PHE A 192 10.06 -23.12 -1.39
CA PHE A 192 9.80 -24.46 -1.96
C PHE A 192 10.61 -25.54 -1.24
N ALA A 193 11.88 -25.29 -0.95
CA ALA A 193 12.71 -26.21 -0.17
C ALA A 193 12.16 -26.40 1.25
N GLU A 194 11.78 -25.32 1.93
CA GLU A 194 11.17 -25.41 3.25
C GLU A 194 9.83 -26.16 3.25
N LEU A 195 9.02 -26.03 2.20
CA LEU A 195 7.75 -26.74 2.05
C LEU A 195 7.98 -28.26 1.83
N GLU A 196 9.04 -28.63 1.13
CA GLU A 196 9.42 -30.05 0.97
C GLU A 196 9.90 -30.66 2.30
N GLU A 197 10.68 -29.89 3.08
CA GLU A 197 11.21 -30.36 4.37
C GLU A 197 10.16 -30.36 5.49
N ASN A 198 9.30 -29.33 5.56
CA ASN A 198 8.36 -29.09 6.65
C ASN A 198 6.97 -28.66 6.15
N PRO A 199 6.22 -29.49 5.43
CA PRO A 199 4.97 -29.13 4.78
C PRO A 199 3.87 -28.65 5.77
N ASP A 200 3.85 -29.20 6.99
CA ASP A 200 2.83 -28.89 7.99
C ASP A 200 3.07 -27.56 8.72
N HIS A 201 4.28 -27.04 8.70
CA HIS A 201 4.67 -25.84 9.45
C HIS A 201 5.02 -24.65 8.57
N THR A 202 5.31 -24.85 7.29
CA THR A 202 5.66 -23.81 6.33
C THR A 202 4.44 -23.39 5.52
N LYS A 203 4.23 -22.09 5.38
CA LYS A 203 3.18 -21.55 4.52
C LYS A 203 3.75 -21.15 3.17
N PRO A 204 3.05 -21.48 2.06
CA PRO A 204 3.51 -21.12 0.73
C PRO A 204 3.44 -19.61 0.51
N ILE A 205 4.44 -19.07 -0.19
CA ILE A 205 4.48 -17.68 -0.61
C ILE A 205 3.64 -17.53 -1.88
N GLY A 206 2.65 -16.64 -1.83
CA GLY A 206 1.82 -16.30 -2.99
C GLY A 206 2.41 -15.18 -3.86
N PHE A 207 3.02 -14.16 -3.23
CA PHE A 207 3.74 -13.12 -3.94
C PHE A 207 4.79 -12.41 -3.07
N VAL A 208 5.77 -11.82 -3.78
CA VAL A 208 6.80 -10.94 -3.21
C VAL A 208 6.64 -9.57 -3.85
N GLN A 209 6.34 -8.54 -3.05
CA GLN A 209 6.22 -7.15 -3.46
C GLN A 209 7.53 -6.42 -3.22
N THR A 210 8.11 -5.82 -4.25
CA THR A 210 9.22 -4.87 -4.10
C THR A 210 8.71 -3.43 -4.08
N PRO A 211 9.39 -2.47 -3.39
CA PRO A 211 8.88 -1.12 -3.29
C PRO A 211 8.86 -0.41 -4.65
N GLN A 212 7.82 0.37 -4.88
CA GLN A 212 7.84 1.35 -5.96
C GLN A 212 8.72 2.53 -5.57
N SER A 213 9.64 2.94 -6.42
CA SER A 213 10.40 4.17 -6.29
C SER A 213 10.25 5.05 -7.54
N PHE A 214 10.64 6.30 -7.45
CA PHE A 214 10.42 7.27 -8.53
C PHE A 214 11.69 8.10 -8.75
N TYR A 215 12.08 8.27 -10.02
CA TYR A 215 13.27 9.02 -10.36
C TYR A 215 13.02 10.52 -10.56
N ASN A 216 11.76 10.94 -10.69
CA ASN A 216 11.38 12.35 -10.75
C ASN A 216 10.82 12.83 -9.41
N ALA A 217 11.01 14.11 -9.12
CA ALA A 217 10.41 14.76 -7.96
C ALA A 217 8.89 14.80 -8.07
N ASP A 218 8.18 14.52 -6.96
CA ASP A 218 6.74 14.73 -6.88
C ASP A 218 6.41 16.25 -6.86
N ILE A 219 5.12 16.58 -7.02
CA ILE A 219 4.68 17.99 -7.09
C ILE A 219 5.07 18.83 -5.86
N PHE A 220 5.19 18.21 -4.68
CA PHE A 220 5.57 18.92 -3.45
C PHE A 220 7.08 19.10 -3.37
N GLN A 221 7.83 18.04 -3.71
CA GLN A 221 9.28 18.11 -3.79
C GLN A 221 9.73 19.18 -4.79
N PHE A 222 9.15 19.17 -5.99
CA PHE A 222 9.50 20.10 -7.06
C PHE A 222 9.11 21.54 -6.72
N ASN A 223 7.85 21.80 -6.39
CA ASN A 223 7.36 23.19 -6.18
C ASN A 223 7.89 23.83 -4.89
N LEU A 224 8.35 23.06 -3.93
CA LEU A 224 8.91 23.57 -2.67
C LEU A 224 10.43 23.50 -2.64
N PHE A 225 11.09 23.08 -3.74
CA PHE A 225 12.54 22.89 -3.82
C PHE A 225 13.09 21.97 -2.72
N LEU A 226 12.37 20.86 -2.42
CA LEU A 226 12.66 19.96 -1.31
C LEU A 226 13.04 18.54 -1.77
N GLN A 227 13.44 18.35 -3.01
CA GLN A 227 13.75 17.03 -3.57
C GLN A 227 14.86 16.30 -2.82
N ASP A 228 15.84 17.04 -2.30
CA ASP A 228 16.94 16.48 -1.53
C ASP A 228 16.67 16.40 -0.01
N ALA A 229 15.63 17.07 0.46
CA ALA A 229 15.31 17.19 1.89
C ALA A 229 14.12 16.34 2.33
N VAL A 230 13.25 15.96 1.41
CA VAL A 230 12.01 15.24 1.70
C VAL A 230 11.82 14.09 0.71
N VAL A 231 11.75 12.88 1.21
CA VAL A 231 11.49 11.68 0.41
C VAL A 231 10.09 11.70 -0.22
N ASN A 232 9.89 10.91 -1.28
CA ASN A 232 8.58 10.76 -1.90
C ASN A 232 7.55 10.26 -0.89
N GLU A 233 6.30 10.73 -0.97
CA GLU A 233 5.23 10.36 -0.03
C GLU A 233 4.95 8.84 -0.02
N GLN A 234 5.11 8.18 -1.15
CA GLN A 234 4.82 6.75 -1.30
C GLN A 234 5.86 5.85 -0.65
N ASP A 235 7.10 6.35 -0.44
CA ASP A 235 8.18 5.58 0.18
C ASP A 235 7.82 5.09 1.59
N PHE A 236 7.13 5.91 2.37
CA PHE A 236 6.73 5.50 3.71
C PHE A 236 5.81 4.28 3.69
N PHE A 237 4.85 4.24 2.77
CA PHE A 237 3.98 3.09 2.66
C PHE A 237 4.74 1.88 2.12
N SER A 238 5.43 2.01 1.00
CA SER A 238 6.05 0.87 0.30
C SER A 238 7.24 0.28 1.05
N ARG A 239 8.11 1.13 1.64
CA ARG A 239 9.38 0.72 2.26
C ARG A 239 9.31 0.51 3.77
N ASP A 240 8.18 0.87 4.41
CA ASP A 240 8.03 0.75 5.85
C ASP A 240 6.74 0.04 6.26
N VAL A 241 5.57 0.59 5.94
CA VAL A 241 4.29 0.00 6.35
C VAL A 241 4.07 -1.35 5.68
N ASN A 242 4.31 -1.46 4.38
CA ASN A 242 4.11 -2.71 3.65
C ASN A 242 5.13 -3.79 4.03
N VAL A 243 6.36 -3.39 4.36
CA VAL A 243 7.39 -4.31 4.91
C VAL A 243 6.97 -4.86 6.28
N LEU A 244 6.37 -4.02 7.14
CA LEU A 244 5.79 -4.49 8.41
C LEU A 244 4.62 -5.45 8.19
N ASN A 245 3.76 -5.17 7.23
CA ASN A 245 2.67 -6.08 6.86
C ASN A 245 3.23 -7.41 6.33
N GLY A 246 4.21 -7.38 5.44
CA GLY A 246 4.90 -8.54 4.88
C GLY A 246 5.64 -9.37 5.92
N SER A 247 6.24 -8.74 6.95
CA SER A 247 6.85 -9.47 8.06
C SER A 247 5.85 -10.28 8.90
N ASN A 248 4.58 -10.00 8.74
CA ASN A 248 3.45 -10.75 9.28
C ASN A 248 2.82 -11.72 8.25
N GLY A 249 3.39 -11.82 7.05
CA GLY A 249 2.89 -12.65 5.96
C GLY A 249 1.73 -12.03 5.17
N HIS A 250 1.48 -10.72 5.31
CA HIS A 250 0.34 -10.03 4.73
C HIS A 250 0.74 -8.71 4.05
N ALA A 251 1.79 -8.74 3.22
CA ALA A 251 2.10 -7.60 2.34
C ALA A 251 0.89 -7.30 1.43
N LEU A 252 0.71 -6.04 1.08
CA LEU A 252 -0.30 -5.61 0.12
C LEU A 252 0.34 -5.53 -1.26
N PHE A 253 -0.33 -6.08 -2.27
CA PHE A 253 0.06 -5.87 -3.66
C PHE A 253 -0.34 -4.46 -4.10
N THR A 254 0.56 -3.75 -4.78
CA THR A 254 0.43 -2.33 -5.12
C THR A 254 0.37 -2.05 -6.62
N GLY A 255 0.03 -3.07 -7.41
CA GLY A 255 -0.26 -2.97 -8.83
C GLY A 255 0.91 -3.25 -9.76
N SER A 256 2.15 -3.09 -9.30
CA SER A 256 3.37 -3.32 -10.09
C SER A 256 4.51 -3.80 -9.20
N ASN A 257 5.64 -4.18 -9.78
CA ASN A 257 6.88 -4.55 -9.09
C ASN A 257 6.70 -5.72 -8.11
N ALA A 258 5.94 -6.72 -8.50
CA ALA A 258 5.72 -7.92 -7.71
C ALA A 258 5.96 -9.18 -8.54
N VAL A 259 6.46 -10.22 -7.88
CA VAL A 259 6.59 -11.58 -8.41
C VAL A 259 5.55 -12.46 -7.74
N PHE A 260 4.87 -13.28 -8.51
CA PHE A 260 3.76 -14.15 -8.08
C PHE A 260 4.06 -15.61 -8.34
N LEU A 261 3.54 -16.46 -7.47
CA LEU A 261 3.35 -17.86 -7.76
C LEU A 261 2.08 -18.01 -8.63
N ARG A 262 2.22 -18.56 -9.83
CA ARG A 262 1.11 -18.71 -10.79
C ARG A 262 -0.04 -19.54 -10.21
N GLU A 263 0.27 -20.68 -9.62
CA GLU A 263 -0.71 -21.64 -9.09
C GLU A 263 -1.80 -20.97 -8.24
N ILE A 264 -1.40 -20.08 -7.31
CA ILE A 264 -2.39 -19.41 -6.45
C ILE A 264 -3.20 -18.38 -7.20
N VAL A 265 -2.62 -17.67 -8.17
CA VAL A 265 -3.36 -16.69 -8.97
C VAL A 265 -4.42 -17.40 -9.82
N ASP A 266 -4.08 -18.52 -10.44
CA ASP A 266 -5.03 -19.35 -11.19
C ASP A 266 -6.13 -19.91 -10.27
N LYS A 267 -5.76 -20.39 -9.07
CA LYS A 267 -6.70 -20.90 -8.06
C LYS A 267 -7.72 -19.87 -7.61
N VAL A 268 -7.35 -18.60 -7.46
CA VAL A 268 -8.27 -17.52 -7.06
C VAL A 268 -9.04 -16.91 -8.23
N GLY A 269 -8.85 -17.43 -9.46
CA GLY A 269 -9.57 -17.02 -10.67
C GLY A 269 -8.96 -15.83 -11.38
N GLY A 270 -7.65 -15.59 -11.25
CA GLY A 270 -6.92 -14.51 -11.90
C GLY A 270 -7.10 -13.16 -11.23
N PHE A 271 -6.75 -12.11 -11.96
CA PHE A 271 -6.89 -10.72 -11.50
C PHE A 271 -8.38 -10.31 -11.50
N PRO A 272 -8.90 -9.76 -10.39
CA PRO A 272 -10.30 -9.31 -10.29
C PRO A 272 -10.62 -8.23 -11.32
N THR A 273 -11.73 -8.38 -12.01
CA THR A 273 -12.17 -7.45 -13.09
C THR A 273 -13.34 -6.56 -12.68
N ASP A 274 -13.88 -6.74 -11.49
CA ASP A 274 -15.06 -6.06 -10.95
C ASP A 274 -14.70 -4.95 -9.94
N THR A 275 -13.41 -4.66 -9.79
CA THR A 275 -12.88 -3.63 -8.89
C THR A 275 -11.96 -2.65 -9.62
N ILE A 276 -11.79 -1.47 -9.04
CA ILE A 276 -10.88 -0.42 -9.55
C ILE A 276 -9.42 -0.68 -9.12
N THR A 277 -9.24 -1.38 -8.00
CA THR A 277 -7.92 -1.78 -7.46
C THR A 277 -7.84 -3.30 -7.42
N GLU A 278 -7.62 -3.86 -8.61
CA GLU A 278 -7.45 -5.30 -8.83
C GLU A 278 -6.29 -5.87 -8.01
N ASP A 279 -5.27 -5.03 -7.80
CA ASP A 279 -4.06 -5.29 -7.04
C ASP A 279 -4.37 -5.58 -5.56
N PHE A 280 -4.98 -4.63 -4.88
CA PHE A 280 -5.34 -4.75 -3.46
C PHE A 280 -6.27 -5.95 -3.22
N GLU A 281 -7.24 -6.18 -4.11
CA GLU A 281 -8.18 -7.28 -3.98
C GLU A 281 -7.51 -8.63 -4.25
N LEU A 282 -6.66 -8.75 -5.29
CA LEU A 282 -5.91 -9.97 -5.58
C LEU A 282 -5.02 -10.39 -4.42
N GLY A 283 -4.21 -9.45 -3.88
CA GLY A 283 -3.36 -9.73 -2.73
C GLY A 283 -4.15 -10.24 -1.51
N THR A 284 -5.34 -9.67 -1.28
CA THR A 284 -6.23 -10.12 -0.20
C THR A 284 -6.80 -11.51 -0.47
N LYS A 285 -7.21 -11.83 -1.71
CA LYS A 285 -7.70 -13.17 -2.11
C LYS A 285 -6.61 -14.23 -1.89
N ILE A 286 -5.39 -13.96 -2.33
CA ILE A 286 -4.24 -14.87 -2.13
C ILE A 286 -4.03 -15.17 -0.65
N ASN A 287 -3.98 -14.13 0.20
CA ASN A 287 -3.82 -14.32 1.64
C ASN A 287 -5.02 -15.08 2.28
N SER A 288 -6.23 -14.93 1.73
CA SER A 288 -7.42 -15.63 2.23
C SER A 288 -7.41 -17.13 1.92
N GLU A 289 -6.64 -17.57 0.93
CA GLU A 289 -6.42 -18.98 0.62
C GLU A 289 -5.26 -19.62 1.43
N GLY A 290 -4.72 -18.89 2.40
CA GLY A 290 -3.70 -19.40 3.32
C GLY A 290 -2.26 -19.14 2.89
N TYR A 291 -2.03 -18.54 1.72
CA TYR A 291 -0.71 -18.15 1.25
C TYR A 291 -0.24 -16.87 1.96
N ILE A 292 1.06 -16.76 2.18
CA ILE A 292 1.65 -15.54 2.71
C ILE A 292 2.18 -14.65 1.59
N SER A 293 2.37 -13.38 1.92
CA SER A 293 2.99 -12.40 1.04
C SER A 293 4.08 -11.62 1.75
N ILE A 294 5.18 -11.36 1.05
CA ILE A 294 6.37 -10.67 1.55
C ILE A 294 6.48 -9.32 0.88
N ALA A 295 7.00 -8.31 1.60
CA ALA A 295 7.42 -7.06 0.99
C ALA A 295 8.88 -6.80 1.34
N THR A 296 9.69 -6.46 0.32
CA THR A 296 11.09 -6.08 0.49
C THR A 296 11.20 -4.59 0.80
N ARG A 297 12.38 -4.14 1.25
CA ARG A 297 12.58 -2.76 1.70
C ARG A 297 13.30 -1.89 0.68
N GLU A 298 14.29 -2.47 0.00
CA GLU A 298 15.13 -1.73 -0.94
C GLU A 298 14.48 -1.67 -2.31
N PRO A 299 14.40 -0.47 -2.92
CA PRO A 299 13.88 -0.32 -4.27
C PRO A 299 14.76 -1.04 -5.29
N VAL A 300 14.12 -1.84 -6.13
CA VAL A 300 14.76 -2.56 -7.24
C VAL A 300 14.12 -2.22 -8.58
N SER A 301 13.39 -1.13 -8.61
CA SER A 301 12.78 -0.54 -9.81
C SER A 301 12.56 0.95 -9.60
N SER A 302 12.44 1.72 -10.68
CA SER A 302 12.14 3.14 -10.60
C SER A 302 11.24 3.60 -11.73
N GLY A 303 10.21 4.37 -11.39
CA GLY A 303 9.19 4.84 -12.32
C GLY A 303 8.98 6.35 -12.29
N ILE A 304 7.83 6.79 -12.77
CA ILE A 304 7.45 8.21 -12.83
C ILE A 304 6.30 8.48 -11.87
N THR A 305 6.46 9.47 -10.98
CA THR A 305 5.35 9.99 -10.18
C THR A 305 4.64 11.14 -10.92
N PRO A 306 3.32 11.36 -10.72
CA PRO A 306 2.62 12.47 -11.32
C PRO A 306 3.23 13.83 -10.98
N VAL A 307 3.37 14.69 -11.99
CA VAL A 307 4.00 16.00 -11.87
C VAL A 307 3.00 17.17 -11.80
N ASP A 308 1.70 16.89 -11.94
CA ASP A 308 0.63 17.88 -11.84
C ASP A 308 -0.43 17.49 -10.81
N ILE A 309 -1.10 18.51 -10.24
CA ILE A 309 -2.06 18.29 -9.15
C ILE A 309 -3.32 17.55 -9.59
N LYS A 310 -3.75 17.71 -10.85
CA LYS A 310 -4.96 17.03 -11.37
C LYS A 310 -4.73 15.52 -11.44
N SER A 311 -3.56 15.12 -11.93
CA SER A 311 -3.15 13.71 -12.01
C SER A 311 -3.01 13.09 -10.63
N VAL A 312 -2.41 13.80 -9.66
CA VAL A 312 -2.32 13.34 -8.27
C VAL A 312 -3.72 13.13 -7.68
N ILE A 313 -4.64 14.09 -7.85
CA ILE A 313 -6.02 13.99 -7.34
C ILE A 313 -6.73 12.80 -7.98
N LYS A 314 -6.65 12.65 -9.31
CA LYS A 314 -7.26 11.55 -10.05
C LYS A 314 -6.73 10.20 -9.54
N GLN A 315 -5.43 10.08 -9.36
CA GLN A 315 -4.78 8.87 -8.85
C GLN A 315 -5.25 8.54 -7.43
N ARG A 316 -5.19 9.51 -6.50
CA ARG A 316 -5.61 9.30 -5.10
C ARG A 316 -7.09 8.97 -4.96
N THR A 317 -7.94 9.62 -5.76
CA THR A 317 -9.38 9.32 -5.79
C THR A 317 -9.64 7.91 -6.30
N ARG A 318 -8.94 7.49 -7.35
CA ARG A 318 -9.03 6.11 -7.88
C ARG A 318 -8.65 5.09 -6.81
N TRP A 319 -7.53 5.29 -6.12
CA TRP A 319 -7.08 4.39 -5.06
C TRP A 319 -8.05 4.34 -3.88
N ALA A 320 -8.52 5.50 -3.40
CA ALA A 320 -9.47 5.56 -2.30
C ALA A 320 -10.76 4.78 -2.62
N ARG A 321 -11.32 5.01 -3.81
CA ARG A 321 -12.54 4.32 -4.27
C ARG A 321 -12.31 2.82 -4.41
N GLY A 322 -11.21 2.45 -5.06
CA GLY A 322 -10.89 1.05 -5.30
C GLY A 322 -10.70 0.29 -3.99
N VAL A 323 -9.88 0.77 -3.07
CA VAL A 323 -9.67 0.11 -1.77
C VAL A 323 -10.97 -0.01 -0.97
N ILE A 324 -11.82 1.04 -0.94
CA ILE A 324 -13.12 0.97 -0.26
C ILE A 324 -14.03 -0.06 -0.94
N GLN A 325 -14.04 -0.13 -2.28
CA GLN A 325 -14.81 -1.10 -3.04
C GLN A 325 -14.32 -2.54 -2.78
N SER A 326 -13.01 -2.79 -2.88
CA SER A 326 -12.42 -4.10 -2.64
C SER A 326 -12.63 -4.58 -1.19
N CYS A 327 -12.51 -3.69 -0.21
CA CYS A 327 -12.84 -4.02 1.18
C CYS A 327 -14.29 -4.47 1.36
N ARG A 328 -15.23 -3.88 0.61
CA ARG A 328 -16.64 -4.28 0.59
C ARG A 328 -16.83 -5.61 -0.13
N ASN A 329 -16.24 -5.78 -1.33
CA ASN A 329 -16.32 -7.02 -2.10
C ASN A 329 -15.80 -8.22 -1.31
N MET A 330 -14.69 -8.04 -0.60
CA MET A 330 -14.06 -9.06 0.23
C MET A 330 -14.76 -9.28 1.58
N HIS A 331 -15.76 -8.46 1.93
CA HIS A 331 -16.45 -8.51 3.23
C HIS A 331 -15.46 -8.55 4.41
N ILE A 332 -14.48 -7.62 4.44
CA ILE A 332 -13.32 -7.68 5.36
C ILE A 332 -13.69 -7.80 6.84
N PHE A 333 -14.88 -7.35 7.25
CA PHE A 333 -15.35 -7.43 8.64
C PHE A 333 -15.90 -8.81 9.02
N THR A 334 -16.46 -9.56 8.05
CA THR A 334 -17.24 -10.77 8.32
C THR A 334 -16.72 -12.02 7.62
N ASN A 335 -15.86 -11.91 6.61
CA ASN A 335 -15.34 -13.03 5.85
C ASN A 335 -14.49 -13.96 6.75
N PRO A 336 -14.88 -15.23 6.96
CA PRO A 336 -14.18 -16.15 7.84
C PRO A 336 -12.81 -16.61 7.32
N LYS A 337 -12.54 -16.52 6.02
CA LYS A 337 -11.25 -16.85 5.41
C LYS A 337 -10.15 -15.84 5.73
N ILE A 338 -10.53 -14.61 6.12
CA ILE A 338 -9.57 -13.56 6.47
C ILE A 338 -9.14 -13.75 7.92
N THR A 339 -7.86 -14.04 8.14
CA THR A 339 -7.28 -14.17 9.48
C THR A 339 -7.42 -12.87 10.28
N LEU A 340 -7.44 -12.94 11.61
CA LEU A 340 -7.55 -11.75 12.46
C LEU A 340 -6.46 -10.72 12.18
N LEU A 341 -5.23 -11.18 11.96
CA LEU A 341 -4.10 -10.30 11.69
C LEU A 341 -4.24 -9.59 10.34
N ASN A 342 -4.59 -10.33 9.28
CA ASN A 342 -4.87 -9.74 7.97
C ASN A 342 -6.04 -8.77 8.05
N ARG A 343 -7.10 -9.11 8.78
CA ARG A 343 -8.26 -8.23 9.01
C ARG A 343 -7.86 -6.89 9.65
N ILE A 344 -6.99 -6.92 10.65
CA ILE A 344 -6.46 -5.69 11.29
C ILE A 344 -5.72 -4.82 10.26
N ILE A 345 -4.88 -5.42 9.41
CA ILE A 345 -4.16 -4.72 8.33
C ILE A 345 -5.14 -4.09 7.34
N LEU A 346 -6.13 -4.85 6.88
CA LEU A 346 -7.14 -4.39 5.92
C LEU A 346 -8.01 -3.27 6.50
N ILE A 347 -8.46 -3.39 7.75
CA ILE A 347 -9.18 -2.33 8.45
C ILE A 347 -8.30 -1.08 8.60
N ASN A 348 -7.02 -1.23 8.97
CA ASN A 348 -6.11 -0.11 9.06
C ASN A 348 -5.94 0.62 7.71
N THR A 349 -5.80 -0.14 6.63
CA THR A 349 -5.72 0.39 5.26
C THR A 349 -7.03 1.09 4.85
N TRP A 350 -8.17 0.50 5.15
CA TRP A 350 -9.48 1.11 4.92
C TRP A 350 -9.65 2.42 5.70
N LEU A 351 -9.30 2.46 6.99
CA LEU A 351 -9.35 3.65 7.85
C LEU A 351 -8.41 4.77 7.38
N TYR A 352 -7.29 4.44 6.74
CA TYR A 352 -6.39 5.43 6.15
C TYR A 352 -7.14 6.34 5.16
N TRP A 353 -7.99 5.79 4.31
CA TRP A 353 -8.76 6.55 3.32
C TRP A 353 -9.87 7.41 3.94
N TRP A 354 -10.23 7.20 5.20
CA TRP A 354 -11.14 8.06 5.97
C TRP A 354 -10.41 9.10 6.82
N SER A 355 -9.09 9.17 6.78
CA SER A 355 -8.29 10.07 7.61
C SER A 355 -8.60 11.56 7.39
N PHE A 356 -9.01 11.96 6.19
CA PHE A 356 -9.38 13.34 5.89
C PHE A 356 -10.70 13.77 6.58
N SER A 357 -11.70 12.89 6.70
CA SER A 357 -12.93 13.19 7.45
C SER A 357 -12.61 13.51 8.91
N ARG A 358 -11.72 12.73 9.52
CA ARG A 358 -11.25 12.97 10.89
C ARG A 358 -10.55 14.33 11.04
N ARG A 359 -9.76 14.74 10.05
CA ARG A 359 -9.08 16.04 10.05
C ARG A 359 -10.04 17.22 10.01
N LEU A 360 -11.12 17.13 9.23
CA LEU A 360 -12.16 18.16 9.26
C LEU A 360 -12.76 18.31 10.66
N ILE A 361 -13.02 17.20 11.35
CA ILE A 361 -13.54 17.22 12.70
C ILE A 361 -12.53 17.88 13.65
N TYR A 362 -11.24 17.57 13.53
CA TYR A 362 -10.17 18.17 14.34
C TYR A 362 -10.00 19.67 14.09
N ILE A 363 -10.16 20.13 12.84
CA ILE A 363 -10.10 21.56 12.51
C ILE A 363 -11.38 22.28 12.98
N ALA A 364 -12.54 21.66 12.81
CA ALA A 364 -13.82 22.27 13.19
C ALA A 364 -13.97 22.40 14.72
N ALA A 365 -13.43 21.47 15.51
CA ALA A 365 -13.57 21.50 16.97
C ALA A 365 -13.08 22.81 17.61
N PRO A 366 -11.83 23.28 17.39
CA PRO A 366 -11.39 24.56 17.93
C PRO A 366 -12.10 25.76 17.30
N LEU A 367 -12.51 25.69 16.03
CA LEU A 367 -13.27 26.77 15.38
C LEU A 367 -14.67 26.92 15.97
N LEU A 368 -15.37 25.84 16.28
CA LEU A 368 -16.66 25.85 16.96
C LEU A 368 -16.57 26.53 18.33
N TYR A 369 -15.48 26.27 19.08
CA TYR A 369 -15.25 26.95 20.35
C TYR A 369 -14.91 28.43 20.16
N ALA A 370 -13.99 28.74 19.23
CA ALA A 370 -13.53 30.11 19.02
C ALA A 370 -14.65 31.05 18.53
N LEU A 371 -15.43 30.59 17.56
CA LEU A 371 -16.45 31.41 16.89
C LEU A 371 -17.80 31.39 17.61
N PHE A 372 -18.21 30.23 18.14
CA PHE A 372 -19.56 30.01 18.66
C PHE A 372 -19.61 29.66 20.12
N LYS A 373 -18.45 29.59 20.81
CA LYS A 373 -18.31 29.16 22.21
C LYS A 373 -18.88 27.74 22.48
N VAL A 374 -18.97 26.90 21.45
CA VAL A 374 -19.44 25.54 21.55
C VAL A 374 -18.33 24.67 22.15
N GLN A 375 -18.52 24.25 23.40
CA GLN A 375 -17.53 23.44 24.13
C GLN A 375 -17.79 21.96 23.89
N VAL A 376 -17.05 21.36 22.95
CA VAL A 376 -17.16 19.93 22.57
C VAL A 376 -16.35 19.00 23.47
N VAL A 377 -15.56 19.55 24.39
CA VAL A 377 -14.80 18.85 25.41
C VAL A 377 -15.17 19.42 26.78
N ASN A 378 -15.83 18.63 27.62
CA ASN A 378 -16.22 19.05 28.96
C ASN A 378 -15.04 18.90 29.93
N ALA A 379 -14.08 19.82 29.86
CA ALA A 379 -12.92 19.81 30.72
C ALA A 379 -12.32 21.19 30.89
N ASN A 380 -11.65 21.38 32.03
CA ASN A 380 -10.78 22.52 32.25
C ASN A 380 -9.53 22.37 31.34
N PHE A 381 -9.04 23.48 30.80
CA PHE A 381 -7.88 23.52 29.91
C PHE A 381 -6.64 22.81 30.52
N TRP A 382 -6.36 23.06 31.78
CA TRP A 382 -5.19 22.48 32.43
C TRP A 382 -5.30 20.96 32.63
N ILE A 383 -6.47 20.47 33.00
CA ILE A 383 -6.74 19.03 33.09
C ILE A 383 -6.58 18.37 31.72
N LEU A 384 -7.12 19.00 30.66
CA LEU A 384 -6.95 18.52 29.31
C LEU A 384 -5.46 18.44 28.94
N MET A 385 -4.68 19.48 29.23
CA MET A 385 -3.25 19.50 28.92
C MET A 385 -2.47 18.43 29.67
N ILE A 386 -2.75 18.22 30.96
CA ILE A 386 -2.04 17.21 31.76
C ILE A 386 -2.32 15.79 31.24
N VAL A 387 -3.55 15.52 30.84
CA VAL A 387 -3.94 14.15 30.41
C VAL A 387 -3.60 13.90 28.93
N TRP A 388 -3.77 14.90 28.05
CA TRP A 388 -3.57 14.75 26.61
C TRP A 388 -2.11 14.93 26.18
N ALA A 389 -1.44 15.98 26.65
CA ALA A 389 -0.15 16.38 26.09
C ALA A 389 0.95 15.34 26.22
N PRO A 390 1.14 14.65 27.37
CA PRO A 390 2.21 13.65 27.49
C PRO A 390 2.04 12.50 26.48
N GLY A 391 0.82 11.97 26.33
CA GLY A 391 0.52 10.93 25.37
C GLY A 391 0.70 11.40 23.92
N TYR A 392 0.23 12.60 23.61
CA TYR A 392 0.33 13.21 22.30
C TYR A 392 1.79 13.40 21.85
N PHE A 393 2.60 14.06 22.67
CA PHE A 393 4.00 14.36 22.31
C PHE A 393 4.84 13.09 22.24
N LEU A 394 4.63 12.14 23.15
CA LEU A 394 5.36 10.88 23.13
C LEU A 394 4.96 10.02 21.93
N LEU A 395 3.68 9.99 21.57
CA LEU A 395 3.19 9.28 20.39
C LEU A 395 3.81 9.85 19.11
N HIS A 396 3.85 11.18 18.97
CA HIS A 396 4.49 11.85 17.83
C HIS A 396 6.00 11.60 17.78
N PHE A 397 6.67 11.65 18.93
CA PHE A 397 8.09 11.31 19.00
C PHE A 397 8.35 9.87 18.54
N VAL A 398 7.56 8.91 19.02
CA VAL A 398 7.67 7.49 18.63
C VAL A 398 7.38 7.29 17.14
N LEU A 399 6.34 7.90 16.60
CA LEU A 399 5.99 7.80 15.18
C LEU A 399 7.04 8.49 14.29
N GLY A 400 7.59 9.62 14.71
CA GLY A 400 8.67 10.31 14.00
C GLY A 400 9.97 9.50 13.99
N ASP A 401 10.35 8.93 15.12
CA ASP A 401 11.55 8.08 15.24
C ASP A 401 11.43 6.78 14.39
N THR A 402 10.23 6.23 14.25
CA THR A 402 10.01 5.02 13.44
C THR A 402 10.30 5.20 11.97
N SER A 403 10.23 6.41 11.46
CA SER A 403 10.27 6.72 10.03
C SER A 403 11.37 7.73 9.65
N SER A 404 12.31 8.01 10.55
CA SER A 404 13.28 9.12 10.42
C SER A 404 14.06 9.14 9.10
N ASN A 405 14.31 7.97 8.48
CA ASN A 405 15.05 7.87 7.23
C ASN A 405 14.16 7.75 5.97
N ILE A 406 12.84 7.54 6.16
CA ILE A 406 11.91 7.23 5.06
C ILE A 406 10.76 8.25 5.02
N ARG A 407 10.46 8.93 6.11
CA ARG A 407 9.35 9.89 6.19
C ARG A 407 9.71 11.09 7.05
N ASN A 408 9.37 12.28 6.54
CA ASN A 408 9.24 13.46 7.38
C ASN A 408 7.76 13.60 7.78
N GLU A 409 7.43 13.34 9.05
CA GLU A 409 6.04 13.34 9.54
C GLU A 409 5.34 14.69 9.32
N ARG A 410 6.03 15.81 9.57
CA ARG A 410 5.47 17.16 9.40
C ARG A 410 5.07 17.44 7.96
N TRP A 411 5.92 17.06 7.00
CA TRP A 411 5.62 17.21 5.58
C TRP A 411 4.53 16.24 5.11
N GLY A 412 4.52 15.02 5.60
CA GLY A 412 3.46 14.06 5.31
C GLY A 412 2.09 14.56 5.75
N GLU A 413 1.99 15.22 6.91
CA GLU A 413 0.74 15.81 7.40
C GLU A 413 0.33 17.04 6.56
N SER A 414 1.27 17.91 6.19
CA SER A 414 1.01 19.09 5.34
C SER A 414 0.50 18.70 3.96
N ARG A 415 1.10 17.68 3.32
CA ARG A 415 0.64 17.15 2.02
C ARG A 415 -0.79 16.60 2.09
N LYS A 416 -1.10 15.83 3.11
CA LYS A 416 -2.45 15.30 3.31
C LYS A 416 -3.47 16.41 3.56
N LEU A 417 -3.09 17.49 4.26
CA LEU A 417 -3.96 18.64 4.47
C LEU A 417 -4.27 19.38 3.16
N SER A 418 -3.27 19.55 2.30
CA SER A 418 -3.43 20.22 0.99
C SER A 418 -4.39 19.48 0.06
N LEU A 419 -4.50 18.15 0.19
CA LEU A 419 -5.40 17.32 -0.63
C LEU A 419 -6.77 17.08 0.03
N LEU A 420 -6.96 17.54 1.25
CA LEU A 420 -8.12 17.23 2.10
C LEU A 420 -9.47 17.53 1.44
N HIS A 421 -9.66 18.76 0.99
CA HIS A 421 -10.95 19.24 0.47
C HIS A 421 -11.34 18.58 -0.86
N ILE A 422 -10.36 18.16 -1.64
CA ILE A 422 -10.55 17.62 -2.98
C ILE A 422 -10.98 16.16 -2.91
N CYS A 423 -10.33 15.37 -2.06
CA CYS A 423 -10.69 13.97 -1.85
C CYS A 423 -12.06 13.82 -1.20
N LEU A 424 -12.45 14.71 -0.28
CA LEU A 424 -13.76 14.72 0.35
C LEU A 424 -14.88 14.91 -0.64
N PHE A 425 -14.82 15.98 -1.43
CA PHE A 425 -15.89 16.31 -2.37
C PHE A 425 -16.15 15.17 -3.35
N GLN A 426 -15.12 14.52 -3.84
CA GLN A 426 -15.25 13.42 -4.78
C GLN A 426 -15.71 12.10 -4.13
N LEU A 427 -15.35 11.80 -2.88
CA LEU A 427 -15.80 10.60 -2.19
C LEU A 427 -17.27 10.69 -1.78
N PHE A 428 -17.73 11.83 -1.29
CA PHE A 428 -19.13 12.02 -0.89
C PHE A 428 -20.07 12.16 -2.09
N TRP A 429 -19.70 12.91 -3.12
CA TRP A 429 -20.55 13.13 -4.30
C TRP A 429 -20.83 11.84 -5.08
N ASN A 430 -19.90 10.89 -5.11
CA ASN A 430 -20.06 9.67 -5.88
C ASN A 430 -20.67 8.48 -5.09
N GLN A 431 -20.83 8.60 -3.77
CA GLN A 431 -21.59 7.59 -3.00
C GLN A 431 -23.10 7.76 -3.09
N SER A 432 -23.59 8.94 -3.46
CA SER A 432 -25.02 9.27 -3.48
C SER A 432 -25.78 8.93 -4.77
N GLY A 433 -25.16 8.30 -5.74
CA GLY A 433 -25.91 7.83 -6.91
C GLY A 433 -25.11 7.84 -8.19
N SER A 434 -24.66 6.70 -8.56
CA SER A 434 -24.87 6.15 -9.90
C SER A 434 -24.26 4.76 -9.98
N LYS A 435 -25.05 3.81 -10.41
CA LYS A 435 -24.62 2.60 -11.10
C LYS A 435 -23.46 2.94 -12.05
N LEU A 436 -22.44 2.09 -12.03
CA LEU A 436 -21.35 2.05 -13.02
C LEU A 436 -21.83 2.55 -14.39
N ARG A 437 -21.66 3.81 -14.67
CA ARG A 437 -21.73 4.34 -16.03
C ARG A 437 -20.34 4.88 -16.37
N ASN A 438 -19.74 4.15 -17.32
CA ASN A 438 -18.62 4.55 -18.15
C ASN A 438 -17.27 4.75 -17.47
N LEU A 439 -16.58 3.63 -17.23
CA LEU A 439 -15.14 3.56 -17.44
C LEU A 439 -14.91 3.63 -18.97
N ARG A 440 -14.74 4.82 -19.50
CA ARG A 440 -14.04 5.11 -20.74
C ARG A 440 -12.79 5.88 -20.41
#